data_2a26a5f6f8c6ac055b9debfb49d4e9ac
#
_entry.id   2a26a5f6f8c6ac055b9debfb49d4e9ac
#
_cell.length_a   1.000
_cell.length_b   1.000
_cell.length_c   1.000
_cell.angle_alpha   90.00
_cell.angle_beta   90.00
_cell.angle_gamma   90.00
#
_symmetry.space_group_name_H-M   'P 1'
#
loop_
_entity.id
_entity.type
_entity.pdbx_description
1 polymer ?
#
loop_
_entity_poly.entity_id
_entity_poly.type
_entity_poly.pdbx_seq_one_letter_code
_entity_poly.pdbx_strand_id
1 'polypeptide(L)'
;MKRIISVILAAMMLLMIAPTAAHGKRAESRAPYGYVEHEYDQLLAFMEQTNSAGVKNGTQLSSAYDPNDPETWGGIFWYIAPTGFIHAEYIFFSTYDFPNRNLVGTLNLSGFSKLRAFGCAGNSITAVSISDCPLLDELNVAQNLLTNFSVSNCAELRLVWCEENMLPSVSMSNLPKLRQFHCYQNPITELDVSPFENLWYLFCGNTGISQIDVSRNPQLRELRCENTHLTSIDVSKCENLTDLFCNNTDISELDLSQNTNIDKLRCYDAKLMSLEWKCIVPGLSLDITLLS
;
A
#
# COMPACT_ATOMS: atom_id res chain seq x y z
N MET A 1 -14.13 1.11 5.14
CA MET A 1 -12.85 1.82 5.07
C MET A 1 -12.74 3.01 6.03
N LYS A 2 -13.67 3.96 6.11
CA LYS A 2 -13.61 5.12 7.06
C LYS A 2 -13.58 4.77 8.56
N ARG A 3 -13.89 3.54 9.00
CA ARG A 3 -13.96 3.16 10.42
C ARG A 3 -12.67 2.60 11.03
N ILE A 4 -11.71 2.14 10.24
CA ILE A 4 -10.49 1.52 10.76
C ILE A 4 -9.46 2.60 11.13
N ILE A 5 -9.31 3.63 10.28
CA ILE A 5 -8.42 4.78 10.56
C ILE A 5 -8.92 5.58 11.77
N SER A 6 -10.24 5.70 11.95
CA SER A 6 -10.86 6.42 13.07
C SER A 6 -10.66 5.77 14.44
N VAL A 7 -10.46 4.44 14.51
CA VAL A 7 -10.24 3.73 15.77
C VAL A 7 -8.79 3.87 16.25
N ILE A 8 -7.83 3.94 15.33
CA ILE A 8 -6.42 4.16 15.66
C ILE A 8 -6.20 5.60 16.16
N LEU A 9 -6.81 6.60 15.51
CA LEU A 9 -6.74 8.00 15.98
C LEU A 9 -7.35 8.22 17.39
N ALA A 10 -8.45 7.53 17.72
CA ALA A 10 -9.11 7.67 19.02
C ALA A 10 -8.31 7.06 20.18
N ALA A 11 -7.49 6.04 19.92
CA ALA A 11 -6.62 5.42 20.93
C ALA A 11 -5.33 6.23 21.20
N MET A 12 -4.94 7.11 20.27
CA MET A 12 -3.69 7.87 20.37
C MET A 12 -3.81 9.20 21.13
N MET A 13 -5.00 9.74 21.36
CA MET A 13 -5.18 11.01 22.10
C MET A 13 -4.92 10.91 23.60
N LEU A 14 -4.61 9.74 24.17
CA LEU A 14 -4.51 9.56 25.63
C LEU A 14 -3.08 9.38 26.18
N LEU A 15 -2.03 9.51 25.38
CA LEU A 15 -0.64 9.28 25.85
C LEU A 15 0.36 10.32 25.34
N MET A 16 0.03 11.62 25.44
CA MET A 16 1.03 12.68 25.29
C MET A 16 1.45 13.20 26.66
N ILE A 17 2.33 12.48 27.35
CA ILE A 17 3.22 13.04 28.36
C ILE A 17 4.63 12.87 27.78
N ALA A 18 5.11 13.90 27.09
CA ALA A 18 6.50 13.96 26.67
C ALA A 18 7.38 14.15 27.90
N PRO A 19 8.41 13.33 28.12
CA PRO A 19 9.46 13.67 29.08
C PRO A 19 10.25 14.83 28.47
N THR A 20 10.42 15.90 29.21
CA THR A 20 11.38 16.96 28.91
C THR A 20 12.79 16.38 29.00
N ALA A 21 13.24 15.77 27.89
CA ALA A 21 14.61 15.30 27.77
C ALA A 21 15.51 16.49 27.44
N ALA A 22 16.57 16.63 28.23
CA ALA A 22 17.61 17.64 27.97
C ALA A 22 18.23 17.40 26.59
N HIS A 23 18.00 18.30 25.65
CA HIS A 23 18.48 18.23 24.27
C HIS A 23 19.97 18.49 24.21
N GLY A 24 20.77 17.41 24.28
CA GLY A 24 22.23 17.44 24.06
C GLY A 24 22.59 16.79 22.73
N LYS A 25 23.29 17.52 21.85
CA LYS A 25 23.85 16.92 20.61
C LYS A 25 25.04 16.02 20.93
N ARG A 26 25.08 14.79 20.38
CA ARG A 26 26.31 14.01 20.31
C ARG A 26 27.32 14.68 19.37
N ALA A 27 28.62 14.65 19.69
CA ALA A 27 29.66 15.40 18.97
C ALA A 27 29.86 14.99 17.49
N GLU A 28 29.25 13.89 17.00
CA GLU A 28 29.41 13.35 15.65
C GLU A 28 28.07 12.92 14.99
N SER A 29 26.93 12.98 15.72
CA SER A 29 25.61 12.59 15.22
C SER A 29 24.82 13.83 14.80
N ARG A 30 24.15 13.77 13.64
CA ARG A 30 23.20 14.81 13.18
C ARG A 30 21.88 14.74 13.97
N ALA A 31 21.52 13.54 14.43
CA ALA A 31 20.29 13.35 15.21
C ALA A 31 20.42 13.95 16.60
N PRO A 32 19.38 14.60 17.14
CA PRO A 32 19.31 14.99 18.53
C PRO A 32 19.45 13.79 19.47
N TYR A 33 19.84 14.05 20.72
CA TYR A 33 20.08 12.98 21.70
C TYR A 33 18.87 12.06 21.84
N GLY A 34 19.11 10.75 21.74
CA GLY A 34 18.09 9.70 21.88
C GLY A 34 17.47 9.23 20.57
N TYR A 35 17.42 10.04 19.53
CA TYR A 35 16.89 9.61 18.25
C TYR A 35 17.81 8.64 17.52
N VAL A 36 17.22 7.67 16.83
CA VAL A 36 17.98 6.73 15.99
C VAL A 36 18.45 7.45 14.72
N GLU A 37 19.75 7.56 14.55
CA GLU A 37 20.38 8.45 13.57
C GLU A 37 19.94 8.15 12.13
N HIS A 38 19.93 6.87 11.71
CA HIS A 38 19.55 6.52 10.34
C HIS A 38 18.06 6.79 10.05
N GLU A 39 17.17 6.64 11.03
CA GLU A 39 15.74 6.99 10.89
C GLU A 39 15.58 8.50 10.77
N TYR A 40 16.27 9.25 11.63
CA TYR A 40 16.29 10.72 11.58
C TYR A 40 16.79 11.24 10.24
N ASP A 41 17.94 10.76 9.75
CA ASP A 41 18.57 11.23 8.52
C ASP A 41 17.68 10.96 7.28
N GLN A 42 17.06 9.79 7.21
CA GLN A 42 16.16 9.44 6.10
C GLN A 42 14.90 10.32 6.10
N LEU A 43 14.31 10.55 7.27
CA LEU A 43 13.14 11.44 7.38
C LEU A 43 13.50 12.89 7.13
N LEU A 44 14.62 13.37 7.67
CA LEU A 44 15.12 14.72 7.41
C LEU A 44 15.34 14.94 5.92
N ALA A 45 15.95 13.98 5.23
CA ALA A 45 16.19 14.08 3.78
C ALA A 45 14.88 14.25 2.99
N PHE A 46 13.78 13.63 3.43
CA PHE A 46 12.46 13.84 2.83
C PHE A 46 11.86 15.19 3.21
N MET A 47 11.97 15.59 4.48
CA MET A 47 11.41 16.85 4.98
C MET A 47 12.02 18.09 4.30
N GLU A 48 13.29 18.00 3.91
CA GLU A 48 14.05 19.08 3.28
C GLU A 48 13.81 19.20 1.76
N GLN A 49 13.14 18.24 1.12
CA GLN A 49 12.79 18.33 -0.30
C GLN A 49 11.76 19.44 -0.52
N THR A 50 11.93 20.17 -1.63
CA THR A 50 11.11 21.34 -1.94
C THR A 50 10.28 21.14 -3.20
N ASN A 51 9.07 21.69 -3.20
CA ASN A 51 8.24 21.79 -4.39
C ASN A 51 8.74 22.89 -5.35
N SER A 52 8.09 23.07 -6.48
CA SER A 52 8.44 24.08 -7.50
C SER A 52 8.38 25.53 -6.99
N ALA A 53 7.67 25.79 -5.89
CA ALA A 53 7.61 27.09 -5.22
C ALA A 53 8.70 27.26 -4.14
N GLY A 54 9.60 26.29 -3.98
CA GLY A 54 10.66 26.30 -2.97
C GLY A 54 10.19 26.00 -1.54
N VAL A 55 8.95 25.50 -1.37
CA VAL A 55 8.40 25.16 -0.05
C VAL A 55 8.81 23.74 0.33
N LYS A 56 9.46 23.58 1.49
CA LYS A 56 9.90 22.28 2.01
C LYS A 56 8.72 21.40 2.43
N ASN A 57 8.86 20.08 2.28
CA ASN A 57 7.88 19.11 2.77
C ASN A 57 7.62 19.29 4.27
N GLY A 58 8.67 19.43 5.08
CA GLY A 58 8.55 19.65 6.52
C GLY A 58 7.71 20.89 6.88
N THR A 59 7.92 21.99 6.17
CA THR A 59 7.12 23.23 6.35
C THR A 59 5.66 23.03 5.94
N GLN A 60 5.39 22.18 4.96
CA GLN A 60 4.02 21.83 4.60
C GLN A 60 3.33 20.97 5.66
N LEU A 61 4.05 20.10 6.36
CA LEU A 61 3.53 19.23 7.42
C LEU A 61 3.36 19.96 8.74
N SER A 62 4.23 20.93 9.06
CA SER A 62 4.16 21.70 10.30
C SER A 62 4.66 23.14 10.10
N SER A 63 3.87 24.12 10.53
CA SER A 63 4.30 25.52 10.51
C SER A 63 5.43 25.82 11.51
N ALA A 64 5.64 24.92 12.49
CA ALA A 64 6.71 25.00 13.48
C ALA A 64 7.95 24.19 13.08
N TYR A 65 7.99 23.64 11.84
CA TYR A 65 9.06 22.76 11.40
C TYR A 65 10.45 23.33 11.65
N ASP A 66 11.25 22.64 12.44
CA ASP A 66 12.68 22.84 12.64
C ASP A 66 13.42 21.55 12.23
N PRO A 67 14.34 21.58 11.26
CA PRO A 67 15.10 20.40 10.86
C PRO A 67 15.96 19.80 11.99
N ASN A 68 16.24 20.55 13.05
CA ASN A 68 17.04 20.09 14.20
C ASN A 68 16.18 19.60 15.38
N ASP A 69 14.85 19.75 15.28
CA ASP A 69 13.93 19.35 16.35
C ASP A 69 12.82 18.44 15.79
N PRO A 70 13.00 17.09 15.84
CA PRO A 70 12.02 16.14 15.33
C PRO A 70 10.64 16.20 16.02
N GLU A 71 10.51 16.79 17.21
CA GLU A 71 9.22 16.99 17.86
C GLU A 71 8.34 18.00 17.09
N THR A 72 8.95 18.81 16.24
CA THR A 72 8.24 19.76 15.38
C THR A 72 7.81 19.17 14.04
N TRP A 73 8.20 17.92 13.72
CA TRP A 73 7.92 17.26 12.44
C TRP A 73 6.50 16.70 12.42
N GLY A 74 5.64 17.32 11.64
CA GLY A 74 4.25 16.91 11.51
C GLY A 74 4.10 15.52 10.88
N GLY A 75 3.13 14.75 11.38
CA GLY A 75 2.77 13.45 10.83
C GLY A 75 3.66 12.28 11.25
N ILE A 76 4.65 12.49 12.12
CA ILE A 76 5.50 11.44 12.67
C ILE A 76 5.17 11.23 14.15
N PHE A 77 4.94 9.97 14.54
CA PHE A 77 4.70 9.56 15.90
C PHE A 77 5.88 8.76 16.38
N TRP A 78 6.49 9.25 17.46
CA TRP A 78 7.73 8.71 17.99
C TRP A 78 7.48 7.73 19.12
N TYR A 79 8.21 6.63 19.15
CA TYR A 79 8.22 5.63 20.21
C TYR A 79 9.53 5.68 20.98
N ILE A 80 9.46 5.82 22.31
CA ILE A 80 10.62 5.77 23.21
C ILE A 80 10.80 4.33 23.67
N ALA A 81 11.84 3.67 23.19
CA ALA A 81 12.16 2.30 23.61
C ALA A 81 12.64 2.26 25.08
N PRO A 82 12.49 1.12 25.78
CA PRO A 82 13.03 0.96 27.15
C PRO A 82 14.54 1.21 27.26
N THR A 83 15.27 1.11 26.16
CA THR A 83 16.71 1.44 26.04
C THR A 83 16.99 2.93 26.01
N GLY A 84 15.94 3.77 25.94
CA GLY A 84 16.04 5.23 25.81
C GLY A 84 16.18 5.72 24.36
N PHE A 85 16.24 4.83 23.35
CA PHE A 85 16.25 5.25 21.96
C PHE A 85 14.84 5.61 21.47
N ILE A 86 14.77 6.64 20.62
CA ILE A 86 13.54 7.17 20.03
C ILE A 86 13.48 6.74 18.57
N HIS A 87 12.39 6.04 18.21
CA HIS A 87 12.13 5.50 16.90
C HIS A 87 10.85 6.08 16.31
N ALA A 88 10.76 6.18 14.97
CA ALA A 88 9.48 6.42 14.34
C ALA A 88 8.62 5.13 14.41
N GLU A 89 7.42 5.25 14.96
CA GLU A 89 6.45 4.13 15.06
C GLU A 89 5.33 4.23 14.03
N TYR A 90 4.82 5.44 13.79
CA TYR A 90 3.82 5.71 12.74
C TYR A 90 4.21 6.95 11.97
N ILE A 91 4.00 6.91 10.65
CA ILE A 91 4.26 8.05 9.76
C ILE A 91 3.03 8.24 8.86
N PHE A 92 2.35 9.38 9.01
CA PHE A 92 1.16 9.72 8.25
C PHE A 92 1.33 11.08 7.58
N PHE A 93 1.55 11.06 6.27
CA PHE A 93 1.71 12.23 5.42
C PHE A 93 0.57 12.39 4.41
N SER A 94 -0.52 11.65 4.60
CA SER A 94 -1.63 11.62 3.66
C SER A 94 -2.40 12.94 3.65
N THR A 95 -2.95 13.30 2.49
CA THR A 95 -3.84 14.47 2.38
C THR A 95 -5.16 14.30 3.12
N TYR A 96 -5.51 13.07 3.54
CA TYR A 96 -6.66 12.83 4.44
C TYR A 96 -6.40 13.34 5.85
N ASP A 97 -5.14 13.24 6.32
CA ASP A 97 -4.71 13.69 7.65
C ASP A 97 -4.33 15.17 7.63
N PHE A 98 -3.75 15.61 6.52
CA PHE A 98 -3.26 16.96 6.30
C PHE A 98 -3.80 17.52 4.97
N PRO A 99 -5.01 18.06 4.91
CA PRO A 99 -5.61 18.59 3.69
C PRO A 99 -4.82 19.80 3.15
N ASN A 100 -4.83 19.95 1.82
CA ASN A 100 -4.14 21.01 1.08
C ASN A 100 -2.60 20.96 1.10
N ARG A 101 -2.03 19.78 1.28
CA ARG A 101 -0.58 19.56 1.17
C ARG A 101 -0.27 18.90 -0.15
N ASN A 102 0.92 19.14 -0.63
CA ASN A 102 1.44 18.57 -1.86
C ASN A 102 2.91 18.21 -1.66
N LEU A 103 3.15 17.14 -0.90
CA LEU A 103 4.50 16.65 -0.66
C LEU A 103 5.08 16.09 -1.96
N VAL A 104 6.36 16.29 -2.16
CA VAL A 104 7.05 15.99 -3.42
C VAL A 104 8.32 15.18 -3.20
N GLY A 105 8.88 14.68 -4.30
CA GLY A 105 10.19 14.08 -4.35
C GLY A 105 10.20 12.60 -4.05
N THR A 106 11.22 12.13 -3.35
CA THR A 106 11.45 10.70 -3.12
C THR A 106 11.57 10.37 -1.65
N LEU A 107 11.05 9.21 -1.24
CA LEU A 107 11.13 8.74 0.14
C LEU A 107 11.78 7.36 0.20
N ASN A 108 12.78 7.25 1.07
CA ASN A 108 13.43 5.99 1.40
C ASN A 108 13.31 5.74 2.90
N LEU A 109 12.73 4.60 3.28
CA LEU A 109 12.60 4.16 4.67
C LEU A 109 13.22 2.75 4.78
N SER A 110 14.44 2.67 5.30
CA SER A 110 15.14 1.41 5.47
C SER A 110 15.56 1.20 6.92
N GLY A 111 15.30 0.00 7.45
CA GLY A 111 15.75 -0.38 8.79
C GLY A 111 14.96 0.27 9.94
N PHE A 112 13.74 0.76 9.70
CA PHE A 112 12.87 1.31 10.74
C PHE A 112 12.31 0.20 11.62
N SER A 113 13.03 -0.12 12.67
CA SER A 113 12.78 -1.32 13.48
C SER A 113 11.48 -1.30 14.30
N LYS A 114 10.86 -0.13 14.45
CA LYS A 114 9.62 0.08 15.21
C LYS A 114 8.46 0.56 14.37
N LEU A 115 8.67 0.90 13.11
CA LEU A 115 7.64 1.40 12.21
C LEU A 115 6.54 0.34 12.01
N ARG A 116 5.29 0.73 12.29
CA ARG A 116 4.10 -0.13 12.19
C ARG A 116 3.19 0.23 11.03
N ALA A 117 3.04 1.52 10.74
CA ALA A 117 2.28 1.97 9.59
C ALA A 117 2.92 3.17 8.94
N PHE A 118 2.87 3.19 7.61
CA PHE A 118 3.28 4.31 6.79
C PHE A 118 2.20 4.67 5.77
N GLY A 119 1.87 5.97 5.68
CA GLY A 119 0.92 6.48 4.72
C GLY A 119 1.33 7.85 4.18
N CYS A 120 1.37 7.98 2.84
CA CYS A 120 1.62 9.26 2.16
C CYS A 120 0.64 9.51 1.01
N ALA A 121 -0.55 8.91 1.06
CA ALA A 121 -1.52 8.99 -0.02
C ALA A 121 -1.96 10.42 -0.35
N GLY A 122 -2.25 10.68 -1.64
CA GLY A 122 -2.80 11.95 -2.11
C GLY A 122 -1.77 13.08 -2.21
N ASN A 123 -0.52 12.79 -2.54
CA ASN A 123 0.56 13.77 -2.71
C ASN A 123 1.13 13.75 -4.14
N SER A 124 2.29 14.37 -4.36
CA SER A 124 3.03 14.35 -5.63
C SER A 124 4.40 13.69 -5.48
N ILE A 125 4.50 12.65 -4.66
CA ILE A 125 5.72 11.87 -4.45
C ILE A 125 5.98 11.04 -5.71
N THR A 126 7.25 10.96 -6.14
CA THR A 126 7.64 10.31 -7.40
C THR A 126 8.30 8.94 -7.23
N ALA A 127 8.86 8.66 -6.05
CA ALA A 127 9.39 7.33 -5.72
C ALA A 127 9.29 7.05 -4.22
N VAL A 128 9.00 5.79 -3.88
CA VAL A 128 9.01 5.27 -2.51
C VAL A 128 9.75 3.94 -2.49
N SER A 129 10.71 3.81 -1.59
CA SER A 129 11.42 2.57 -1.30
C SER A 129 11.37 2.28 0.19
N ILE A 130 10.92 1.08 0.56
CA ILE A 130 10.82 0.63 1.95
C ILE A 130 11.48 -0.73 2.08
N SER A 131 12.38 -0.87 3.05
CA SER A 131 13.03 -2.16 3.30
C SER A 131 13.35 -2.37 4.79
N ASP A 132 13.42 -3.64 5.17
CA ASP A 132 13.91 -4.03 6.49
C ASP A 132 13.14 -3.36 7.65
N CYS A 133 11.81 -3.23 7.49
CA CYS A 133 10.90 -2.71 8.49
C CYS A 133 10.07 -3.87 9.08
N PRO A 134 10.60 -4.63 10.07
CA PRO A 134 10.06 -5.92 10.48
C PRO A 134 8.68 -5.86 11.13
N LEU A 135 8.27 -4.70 11.67
CA LEU A 135 6.98 -4.51 12.31
C LEU A 135 5.96 -3.78 11.43
N LEU A 136 6.35 -3.36 10.23
CA LEU A 136 5.45 -2.66 9.31
C LEU A 136 4.31 -3.58 8.90
N ASP A 137 3.08 -3.16 9.19
CA ASP A 137 1.84 -3.88 8.96
C ASP A 137 1.03 -3.30 7.80
N GLU A 138 0.99 -1.96 7.69
CA GLU A 138 0.21 -1.23 6.71
C GLU A 138 1.07 -0.23 5.93
N LEU A 139 0.93 -0.23 4.61
CA LEU A 139 1.61 0.66 3.69
C LEU A 139 0.63 1.26 2.70
N ASN A 140 0.48 2.59 2.73
CA ASN A 140 -0.39 3.32 1.82
C ASN A 140 0.36 4.44 1.09
N VAL A 141 0.66 4.22 -0.19
CA VAL A 141 1.31 5.18 -1.09
C VAL A 141 0.42 5.54 -2.29
N ALA A 142 -0.86 5.27 -2.19
CA ALA A 142 -1.85 5.52 -3.23
C ALA A 142 -1.93 7.01 -3.64
N GLN A 143 -2.47 7.27 -4.84
CA GLN A 143 -2.77 8.64 -5.29
C GLN A 143 -1.54 9.57 -5.20
N ASN A 144 -0.46 9.16 -5.87
CA ASN A 144 0.77 9.93 -6.00
C ASN A 144 1.21 9.98 -7.48
N LEU A 145 2.43 10.42 -7.74
CA LEU A 145 3.05 10.41 -9.06
C LEU A 145 4.19 9.38 -9.13
N LEU A 146 4.03 8.24 -8.42
CA LEU A 146 5.08 7.24 -8.34
C LEU A 146 5.36 6.62 -9.70
N THR A 147 6.61 6.70 -10.14
CA THR A 147 7.17 5.96 -11.26
C THR A 147 8.06 4.79 -10.79
N ASN A 148 8.40 4.78 -9.51
CA ASN A 148 9.17 3.73 -8.86
C ASN A 148 8.61 3.44 -7.46
N PHE A 149 8.35 2.15 -7.21
CA PHE A 149 7.88 1.67 -5.91
C PHE A 149 8.51 0.31 -5.60
N SER A 150 9.14 0.22 -4.43
CA SER A 150 9.69 -1.03 -3.93
C SER A 150 9.42 -1.23 -2.45
N VAL A 151 9.13 -2.47 -2.06
CA VAL A 151 9.02 -2.87 -0.65
C VAL A 151 9.59 -4.28 -0.45
N SER A 152 10.44 -4.45 0.57
CA SER A 152 11.07 -5.74 0.84
C SER A 152 11.36 -5.97 2.31
N ASN A 153 11.46 -7.25 2.71
CA ASN A 153 11.86 -7.66 4.06
C ASN A 153 10.98 -7.06 5.19
N CYS A 154 9.68 -6.90 4.92
CA CYS A 154 8.70 -6.41 5.89
C CYS A 154 7.81 -7.59 6.32
N ALA A 155 8.29 -8.38 7.30
CA ALA A 155 7.73 -9.69 7.63
C ALA A 155 6.29 -9.64 8.17
N GLU A 156 5.87 -8.52 8.76
CA GLU A 156 4.52 -8.33 9.29
C GLU A 156 3.57 -7.65 8.30
N LEU A 157 4.05 -7.20 7.11
CA LEU A 157 3.26 -6.41 6.18
C LEU A 157 2.08 -7.19 5.62
N ARG A 158 0.86 -6.69 5.90
CA ARG A 158 -0.41 -7.28 5.48
C ARG A 158 -1.12 -6.51 4.38
N LEU A 159 -0.94 -5.19 4.34
CA LEU A 159 -1.70 -4.29 3.46
C LEU A 159 -0.74 -3.41 2.67
N VAL A 160 -0.86 -3.43 1.33
CA VAL A 160 -0.15 -2.55 0.41
C VAL A 160 -1.15 -1.88 -0.52
N TRP A 161 -1.22 -0.57 -0.45
CA TRP A 161 -2.01 0.28 -1.34
C TRP A 161 -1.09 1.19 -2.13
N CYS A 162 -0.98 0.96 -3.44
CA CYS A 162 -0.19 1.77 -4.38
C CYS A 162 -0.98 2.16 -5.63
N GLU A 163 -2.30 2.06 -5.56
CA GLU A 163 -3.20 2.42 -6.64
C GLU A 163 -3.13 3.91 -7.03
N GLU A 164 -3.64 4.22 -8.23
CA GLU A 164 -3.69 5.59 -8.75
C GLU A 164 -2.31 6.27 -8.74
N ASN A 165 -1.35 5.64 -9.44
CA ASN A 165 0.02 6.12 -9.62
C ASN A 165 0.45 5.96 -11.09
N MET A 166 1.71 6.16 -11.39
CA MET A 166 2.32 6.03 -12.71
C MET A 166 3.32 4.86 -12.78
N LEU A 167 3.05 3.78 -12.01
CA LEU A 167 3.95 2.63 -11.88
C LEU A 167 3.91 1.75 -13.14
N PRO A 168 5.02 1.57 -13.88
CA PRO A 168 5.10 0.59 -14.96
C PRO A 168 5.28 -0.83 -14.44
N SER A 169 5.77 -0.98 -13.21
CA SER A 169 5.97 -2.24 -12.49
C SER A 169 6.06 -1.99 -10.99
N VAL A 170 5.96 -3.06 -10.20
CA VAL A 170 6.15 -3.03 -8.75
C VAL A 170 7.24 -4.01 -8.35
N SER A 171 8.10 -3.64 -7.39
CA SER A 171 9.14 -4.52 -6.86
C SER A 171 8.84 -4.87 -5.41
N MET A 172 8.37 -6.11 -5.18
CA MET A 172 7.93 -6.57 -3.87
C MET A 172 8.54 -7.94 -3.56
N SER A 173 9.16 -8.10 -2.38
CA SER A 173 9.78 -9.37 -1.99
C SER A 173 9.82 -9.57 -0.48
N ASN A 174 9.83 -10.85 -0.05
CA ASN A 174 9.87 -11.23 1.37
C ASN A 174 8.75 -10.58 2.21
N LEU A 175 7.50 -10.76 1.76
CA LEU A 175 6.28 -10.25 2.40
C LEU A 175 5.35 -11.43 2.75
N PRO A 176 5.72 -12.34 3.65
CA PRO A 176 5.03 -13.61 3.86
C PRO A 176 3.61 -13.48 4.42
N LYS A 177 3.26 -12.32 4.98
CA LYS A 177 1.93 -12.07 5.56
C LYS A 177 1.04 -11.20 4.70
N LEU A 178 1.44 -10.88 3.46
CA LEU A 178 0.65 -10.01 2.58
C LEU A 178 -0.73 -10.61 2.31
N ARG A 179 -1.78 -9.84 2.59
CA ARG A 179 -3.18 -10.21 2.44
C ARG A 179 -3.95 -9.34 1.46
N GLN A 180 -3.59 -8.08 1.36
CA GLN A 180 -4.26 -7.13 0.45
C GLN A 180 -3.22 -6.40 -0.37
N PHE A 181 -3.40 -6.44 -1.68
CA PHE A 181 -2.57 -5.74 -2.62
C PHE A 181 -3.44 -4.99 -3.63
N HIS A 182 -3.42 -3.67 -3.55
CA HIS A 182 -4.13 -2.76 -4.44
C HIS A 182 -3.13 -2.01 -5.31
N CYS A 183 -3.15 -2.27 -6.61
CA CYS A 183 -2.28 -1.63 -7.60
C CYS A 183 -3.05 -1.15 -8.84
N TYR A 184 -4.37 -1.08 -8.75
CA TYR A 184 -5.23 -0.64 -9.84
C TYR A 184 -4.92 0.80 -10.28
N GLN A 185 -5.34 1.16 -11.52
CA GLN A 185 -5.05 2.48 -12.10
C GLN A 185 -3.55 2.83 -12.08
N ASN A 186 -2.73 1.91 -12.60
CA ASN A 186 -1.31 2.07 -12.87
C ASN A 186 -1.00 1.50 -14.27
N PRO A 187 0.00 1.99 -15.00
CA PRO A 187 0.41 1.43 -16.29
C PRO A 187 1.23 0.12 -16.16
N ILE A 188 0.94 -0.70 -15.14
CA ILE A 188 1.59 -2.01 -14.93
C ILE A 188 1.21 -2.94 -16.08
N THR A 189 2.19 -3.57 -16.73
CA THR A 189 1.97 -4.54 -17.80
C THR A 189 2.27 -5.98 -17.41
N GLU A 190 3.06 -6.19 -16.37
CA GLU A 190 3.43 -7.49 -15.83
C GLU A 190 3.27 -7.48 -14.30
N LEU A 191 2.64 -8.51 -13.74
CA LEU A 191 2.37 -8.61 -12.32
C LEU A 191 2.59 -10.04 -11.83
N ASP A 192 3.64 -10.26 -11.03
CA ASP A 192 3.91 -11.52 -10.35
C ASP A 192 3.39 -11.47 -8.91
N VAL A 193 2.36 -12.28 -8.62
CA VAL A 193 1.78 -12.43 -7.28
C VAL A 193 2.09 -13.79 -6.66
N SER A 194 2.87 -14.63 -7.35
CA SER A 194 3.24 -15.98 -6.89
C SER A 194 3.96 -16.03 -5.54
N PRO A 195 4.72 -14.98 -5.09
CA PRO A 195 5.34 -14.98 -3.76
C PRO A 195 4.36 -14.74 -2.60
N PHE A 196 3.10 -14.38 -2.86
CA PHE A 196 2.15 -13.94 -1.85
C PHE A 196 1.06 -14.99 -1.58
N GLU A 197 1.44 -16.16 -1.06
CA GLU A 197 0.55 -17.32 -0.86
C GLU A 197 -0.63 -17.03 0.10
N ASN A 198 -0.52 -16.01 0.96
CA ASN A 198 -1.55 -15.58 1.90
C ASN A 198 -2.44 -14.45 1.38
N LEU A 199 -2.41 -14.15 0.08
CA LEU A 199 -3.18 -13.06 -0.52
C LEU A 199 -4.67 -13.38 -0.49
N TRP A 200 -5.49 -12.44 0.03
CA TRP A 200 -6.95 -12.52 0.10
C TRP A 200 -7.62 -11.58 -0.91
N TYR A 201 -7.03 -10.41 -1.14
CA TYR A 201 -7.59 -9.37 -2.00
C TYR A 201 -6.51 -8.87 -2.97
N LEU A 202 -6.77 -9.04 -4.25
CA LEU A 202 -5.94 -8.52 -5.33
C LEU A 202 -6.76 -7.60 -6.21
N PHE A 203 -6.43 -6.30 -6.21
CA PHE A 203 -7.07 -5.29 -7.04
C PHE A 203 -6.05 -4.74 -8.03
N CYS A 204 -6.11 -5.25 -9.27
CA CYS A 204 -5.19 -4.93 -10.35
C CYS A 204 -5.92 -4.44 -11.62
N GLY A 205 -7.17 -4.05 -11.49
CA GLY A 205 -7.97 -3.49 -12.58
C GLY A 205 -7.42 -2.16 -13.10
N ASN A 206 -7.83 -1.76 -14.31
CA ASN A 206 -7.34 -0.54 -14.95
C ASN A 206 -5.80 -0.50 -15.07
N THR A 207 -5.20 -1.63 -15.44
CA THR A 207 -3.77 -1.80 -15.72
C THR A 207 -3.56 -2.35 -17.12
N GLY A 208 -2.33 -2.39 -17.57
CA GLY A 208 -1.97 -2.93 -18.88
C GLY A 208 -1.69 -4.44 -18.91
N ILE A 209 -2.02 -5.20 -17.84
CA ILE A 209 -1.72 -6.62 -17.78
C ILE A 209 -2.50 -7.40 -18.83
N SER A 210 -1.82 -8.33 -19.50
CA SER A 210 -2.41 -9.26 -20.47
C SER A 210 -2.42 -10.71 -19.98
N GLN A 211 -1.75 -10.99 -18.88
CA GLN A 211 -1.68 -12.30 -18.23
C GLN A 211 -1.56 -12.12 -16.71
N ILE A 212 -2.12 -13.05 -15.95
CA ILE A 212 -1.93 -13.15 -14.52
C ILE A 212 -1.98 -14.61 -14.08
N ASP A 213 -1.04 -15.03 -13.25
CA ASP A 213 -1.03 -16.36 -12.64
C ASP A 213 -1.35 -16.23 -11.14
N VAL A 214 -2.52 -16.73 -10.74
CA VAL A 214 -2.98 -16.79 -9.35
C VAL A 214 -2.97 -18.20 -8.77
N SER A 215 -2.35 -19.16 -9.46
CA SER A 215 -2.32 -20.58 -9.04
C SER A 215 -1.65 -20.81 -7.68
N ARG A 216 -0.81 -19.88 -7.24
CA ARG A 216 -0.15 -19.91 -5.92
C ARG A 216 -0.83 -19.06 -4.85
N ASN A 217 -2.04 -18.56 -5.12
CA ASN A 217 -2.79 -17.72 -4.17
C ASN A 217 -4.11 -18.41 -3.73
N PRO A 218 -4.07 -19.60 -3.09
CA PRO A 218 -5.27 -20.39 -2.78
C PRO A 218 -6.18 -19.73 -1.75
N GLN A 219 -5.69 -18.71 -1.04
CA GLN A 219 -6.47 -17.94 -0.07
C GLN A 219 -7.25 -16.78 -0.68
N LEU A 220 -7.14 -16.58 -1.99
CA LEU A 220 -7.76 -15.44 -2.67
C LEU A 220 -9.29 -15.50 -2.55
N ARG A 221 -9.89 -14.39 -2.09
CA ARG A 221 -11.32 -14.18 -1.87
C ARG A 221 -11.94 -13.22 -2.86
N GLU A 222 -11.22 -12.17 -3.21
CA GLU A 222 -11.67 -11.19 -4.18
C GLU A 222 -10.54 -10.88 -5.17
N LEU A 223 -10.87 -11.00 -6.46
CA LEU A 223 -10.01 -10.64 -7.57
C LEU A 223 -10.70 -9.58 -8.43
N ARG A 224 -10.07 -8.43 -8.55
CA ARG A 224 -10.47 -7.34 -9.44
C ARG A 224 -9.42 -7.14 -10.50
N CYS A 225 -9.77 -7.52 -11.72
CA CYS A 225 -8.92 -7.40 -12.90
C CYS A 225 -9.67 -6.78 -14.09
N GLU A 226 -10.72 -6.03 -13.78
CA GLU A 226 -11.52 -5.32 -14.79
C GLU A 226 -10.70 -4.27 -15.54
N ASN A 227 -11.11 -3.99 -16.79
CA ASN A 227 -10.44 -3.00 -17.65
C ASN A 227 -8.95 -3.33 -17.86
N THR A 228 -8.65 -4.57 -18.19
CA THR A 228 -7.32 -5.07 -18.52
C THR A 228 -7.32 -5.79 -19.87
N HIS A 229 -6.14 -6.19 -20.37
CA HIS A 229 -5.99 -6.93 -21.61
C HIS A 229 -5.91 -8.46 -21.42
N LEU A 230 -6.44 -8.97 -20.28
CA LEU A 230 -6.45 -10.41 -20.01
C LEU A 230 -7.26 -11.15 -21.08
N THR A 231 -6.65 -12.16 -21.70
CA THR A 231 -7.30 -13.04 -22.68
C THR A 231 -7.81 -14.34 -22.08
N SER A 232 -7.30 -14.71 -20.93
CA SER A 232 -7.72 -15.87 -20.13
C SER A 232 -7.37 -15.64 -18.66
N ILE A 233 -8.04 -16.39 -17.78
CA ILE A 233 -7.72 -16.46 -16.37
C ILE A 233 -8.04 -17.85 -15.82
N ASP A 234 -7.10 -18.46 -15.10
CA ASP A 234 -7.32 -19.72 -14.40
C ASP A 234 -7.41 -19.44 -12.89
N VAL A 235 -8.62 -19.57 -12.35
CA VAL A 235 -8.92 -19.41 -10.91
C VAL A 235 -9.20 -20.75 -10.22
N SER A 236 -8.92 -21.88 -10.88
CA SER A 236 -9.24 -23.23 -10.38
C SER A 236 -8.59 -23.57 -9.04
N LYS A 237 -7.46 -22.91 -8.69
CA LYS A 237 -6.76 -23.06 -7.41
C LYS A 237 -7.24 -22.09 -6.33
N CYS A 238 -8.10 -21.13 -6.67
CA CYS A 238 -8.64 -20.13 -5.76
C CYS A 238 -10.00 -20.60 -5.20
N GLU A 239 -10.03 -21.72 -4.47
CA GLU A 239 -11.26 -22.33 -3.97
C GLU A 239 -12.05 -21.44 -3.00
N ASN A 240 -11.38 -20.45 -2.38
CA ASN A 240 -12.00 -19.49 -1.48
C ASN A 240 -12.55 -18.23 -2.18
N LEU A 241 -12.49 -18.18 -3.52
CA LEU A 241 -12.90 -17.00 -4.29
C LEU A 241 -14.42 -16.80 -4.16
N THR A 242 -14.81 -15.62 -3.67
CA THR A 242 -16.19 -15.18 -3.52
C THR A 242 -16.57 -14.09 -4.50
N ASP A 243 -15.63 -13.24 -4.89
CA ASP A 243 -15.88 -12.08 -5.74
C ASP A 243 -14.88 -12.05 -6.90
N LEU A 244 -15.38 -12.10 -8.14
CA LEU A 244 -14.58 -11.98 -9.36
C LEU A 244 -15.11 -10.85 -10.24
N PHE A 245 -14.26 -9.85 -10.51
CA PHE A 245 -14.55 -8.73 -11.40
C PHE A 245 -13.54 -8.75 -12.56
N CYS A 246 -14.00 -9.18 -13.73
CA CYS A 246 -13.20 -9.29 -14.95
C CYS A 246 -13.93 -8.70 -16.17
N ASN A 247 -14.80 -7.73 -15.92
CA ASN A 247 -15.49 -7.00 -16.99
C ASN A 247 -14.52 -6.12 -17.79
N ASN A 248 -14.88 -5.81 -19.05
CA ASN A 248 -14.03 -5.05 -19.96
C ASN A 248 -12.64 -5.70 -20.13
N THR A 249 -12.61 -6.99 -20.39
CA THR A 249 -11.39 -7.76 -20.69
C THR A 249 -11.51 -8.49 -22.02
N ASP A 250 -10.42 -9.07 -22.50
CA ASP A 250 -10.40 -9.90 -23.69
C ASP A 250 -10.64 -11.40 -23.39
N ILE A 251 -11.10 -11.74 -22.19
CA ILE A 251 -11.37 -13.13 -21.77
C ILE A 251 -12.51 -13.70 -22.63
N SER A 252 -12.24 -14.83 -23.30
CA SER A 252 -13.20 -15.50 -24.17
C SER A 252 -13.85 -16.73 -23.55
N GLU A 253 -13.20 -17.34 -22.55
CA GLU A 253 -13.67 -18.52 -21.83
C GLU A 253 -13.40 -18.36 -20.34
N LEU A 254 -14.35 -18.77 -19.51
CA LEU A 254 -14.23 -18.70 -18.04
C LEU A 254 -14.77 -19.98 -17.43
N ASP A 255 -13.89 -20.74 -16.77
CA ASP A 255 -14.27 -21.94 -15.99
C ASP A 255 -14.26 -21.61 -14.49
N LEU A 256 -15.45 -21.64 -13.89
CA LEU A 256 -15.66 -21.44 -12.44
C LEU A 256 -16.11 -22.75 -11.76
N SER A 257 -15.87 -23.90 -12.40
CA SER A 257 -16.34 -25.19 -11.90
C SER A 257 -15.74 -25.59 -10.54
N GLN A 258 -14.61 -25.01 -10.15
CA GLN A 258 -13.97 -25.23 -8.87
C GLN A 258 -14.28 -24.12 -7.83
N ASN A 259 -14.88 -22.99 -8.27
CA ASN A 259 -15.12 -21.83 -7.43
C ASN A 259 -16.56 -21.79 -6.93
N THR A 260 -16.93 -22.78 -6.12
CA THR A 260 -18.30 -22.99 -5.64
C THR A 260 -18.79 -21.95 -4.64
N ASN A 261 -17.89 -21.05 -4.18
CA ASN A 261 -18.18 -20.01 -3.20
C ASN A 261 -18.42 -18.62 -3.85
N ILE A 262 -18.47 -18.53 -5.19
CA ILE A 262 -18.69 -17.25 -5.89
C ILE A 262 -20.05 -16.66 -5.49
N ASP A 263 -20.01 -15.43 -4.95
CA ASP A 263 -21.17 -14.63 -4.56
C ASP A 263 -21.39 -13.44 -5.53
N LYS A 264 -20.29 -12.88 -6.06
CA LYS A 264 -20.36 -11.80 -7.05
C LYS A 264 -19.47 -12.09 -8.25
N LEU A 265 -20.09 -12.08 -9.42
CA LEU A 265 -19.39 -12.18 -10.70
C LEU A 265 -19.78 -10.99 -11.59
N ARG A 266 -18.77 -10.24 -12.02
CA ARG A 266 -18.90 -9.23 -13.07
C ARG A 266 -17.97 -9.55 -14.23
N CYS A 267 -18.55 -9.85 -15.38
CA CYS A 267 -17.84 -10.13 -16.62
C CYS A 267 -18.57 -9.55 -17.84
N TYR A 268 -19.32 -8.46 -17.67
CA TYR A 268 -19.93 -7.74 -18.78
C TYR A 268 -18.84 -7.10 -19.63
N ASP A 269 -19.12 -6.92 -20.93
CA ASP A 269 -18.17 -6.40 -21.91
C ASP A 269 -16.82 -7.16 -21.94
N ALA A 270 -16.78 -8.40 -21.46
CA ALA A 270 -15.75 -9.36 -21.79
C ALA A 270 -16.09 -10.03 -23.13
N LYS A 271 -15.09 -10.62 -23.79
CA LYS A 271 -15.31 -11.34 -25.06
C LYS A 271 -15.80 -12.78 -24.85
N LEU A 272 -16.57 -13.01 -23.80
CA LEU A 272 -17.01 -14.35 -23.40
C LEU A 272 -17.88 -15.01 -24.47
N MET A 273 -17.44 -16.15 -24.97
CA MET A 273 -18.18 -17.08 -25.81
C MET A 273 -18.71 -18.26 -25.03
N SER A 274 -18.06 -18.61 -23.90
CA SER A 274 -18.50 -19.68 -23.02
C SER A 274 -18.23 -19.35 -21.55
N LEU A 275 -19.12 -19.83 -20.68
CA LEU A 275 -18.99 -19.77 -19.24
C LEU A 275 -19.33 -21.15 -18.66
N GLU A 276 -18.36 -21.82 -18.08
CA GLU A 276 -18.56 -23.08 -17.38
C GLU A 276 -18.74 -22.87 -15.87
N TRP A 277 -19.87 -23.38 -15.36
CA TRP A 277 -20.21 -23.19 -13.96
C TRP A 277 -21.03 -24.39 -13.43
N LYS A 278 -20.65 -24.90 -12.26
CA LYS A 278 -21.31 -26.08 -11.68
C LYS A 278 -22.30 -25.77 -10.57
N CYS A 279 -22.34 -24.54 -10.03
CA CYS A 279 -23.15 -24.25 -8.86
C CYS A 279 -23.98 -22.97 -9.04
N ILE A 280 -25.30 -23.09 -8.88
CA ILE A 280 -26.19 -21.93 -8.74
C ILE A 280 -26.32 -21.67 -7.24
N VAL A 281 -25.65 -20.63 -6.73
CA VAL A 281 -25.79 -20.19 -5.34
C VAL A 281 -27.04 -19.30 -5.25
N PRO A 282 -28.03 -19.59 -4.36
CA PRO A 282 -29.15 -18.69 -4.15
C PRO A 282 -28.65 -17.32 -3.65
N GLY A 283 -28.99 -16.24 -4.36
CA GLY A 283 -28.58 -14.87 -4.02
C GLY A 283 -27.37 -14.33 -4.77
N LEU A 284 -26.80 -15.10 -5.68
CA LEU A 284 -25.71 -14.72 -6.54
C LEU A 284 -25.99 -13.43 -7.32
N SER A 285 -25.07 -12.46 -7.20
CA SER A 285 -25.12 -11.22 -7.98
C SER A 285 -24.34 -11.42 -9.28
N LEU A 286 -25.06 -11.55 -10.40
CA LEU A 286 -24.51 -11.75 -11.74
C LEU A 286 -24.65 -10.49 -12.59
N ASP A 287 -23.55 -10.07 -13.20
CA ASP A 287 -23.52 -9.03 -14.21
C ASP A 287 -22.69 -9.55 -15.40
N ILE A 288 -23.37 -10.21 -16.35
CA ILE A 288 -22.76 -11.00 -17.42
C ILE A 288 -23.31 -10.54 -18.77
N THR A 289 -22.42 -10.34 -19.75
CA THR A 289 -22.78 -10.25 -21.15
C THR A 289 -22.01 -11.34 -21.92
N LEU A 290 -22.73 -12.26 -22.54
CA LEU A 290 -22.13 -13.24 -23.46
C LEU A 290 -22.20 -12.69 -24.88
N LEU A 291 -21.12 -12.83 -25.64
CA LEU A 291 -21.14 -12.60 -27.09
C LEU A 291 -21.90 -13.76 -27.75
N SER A 292 -22.96 -13.42 -28.50
CA SER A 292 -23.75 -14.36 -29.29
C SER A 292 -23.08 -14.72 -30.61
#